data_1e6c12be7ea5cad4884d23399f029585
#
_entry.id   1e6c12be7ea5cad4884d23399f029585
#
_cell.length_a   1.000
_cell.length_b   1.000
_cell.length_c   1.000
_cell.angle_alpha   90.00
_cell.angle_beta   90.00
_cell.angle_gamma   90.00
#
_symmetry.space_group_name_H-M   'P 1'
#
loop_
_entity.id
_entity.type
_entity.pdbx_description
1 polymer ?
#
loop_
_entity_poly.entity_id
_entity_poly.type
_entity_poly.pdbx_seq_one_letter_code
_entity_poly.pdbx_strand_id
1 'polypeptide(L)'
;MKTRKAVLAKPAKFVFKPGAATLRKDDLPVMIERLTAEYDVVAPVVRDFSIALEKIKSANELARGYRDVQSPGRYVLEKTDEPMIFTYANGQESPKKFIHPSRLLMFKGARKDGLFDVIEEDEPERKLAFFGIRPCDRQSILVLDRTYITDHPDPYYLRRRGDAFVAVVNCTRPGATCFCASMGTGPKADRGFDIALTELADAFLIEPGSPKGMAMMSKLPTKPATQAELSQAGFWIEDALLHMGRTLNTTDLPQILLRELDHPHWDIMKDWCVGCTNCTIVCPTCFCYTIADKVDLSLQSFKRERYWDSCFSWQFTEVHGCNFRENLRQRYRHWVCHKLSYWVEQYGVFGCVGCGRCITWCPVGIDIVDVATTVRGGV
;
A
#
# COMPACT_ATOMS: atom_id res chain seq x y z
N MET A 1 -4.38 24.76 -28.70
CA MET A 1 -4.56 23.87 -27.53
C MET A 1 -6.05 23.58 -27.33
N LYS A 2 -6.55 22.43 -27.78
CA LYS A 2 -7.93 21.98 -27.57
C LYS A 2 -7.91 20.90 -26.51
N THR A 3 -8.35 21.24 -25.31
CA THR A 3 -8.55 20.30 -24.20
C THR A 3 -9.64 19.30 -24.59
N ARG A 4 -9.25 18.08 -24.92
CA ARG A 4 -10.18 16.95 -25.01
C ARG A 4 -10.64 16.61 -23.59
N LYS A 5 -11.87 17.01 -23.25
CA LYS A 5 -12.59 16.49 -22.09
C LYS A 5 -12.73 14.98 -22.26
N ALA A 6 -12.05 14.21 -21.41
CA ALA A 6 -12.34 12.80 -21.26
C ALA A 6 -13.81 12.66 -20.85
N VAL A 7 -14.56 11.82 -21.54
CA VAL A 7 -15.93 11.48 -21.17
C VAL A 7 -15.83 10.63 -19.90
N LEU A 8 -15.91 11.29 -18.76
CA LEU A 8 -16.11 10.60 -17.49
C LEU A 8 -17.51 9.99 -17.52
N ALA A 9 -17.59 8.68 -17.35
CA ALA A 9 -18.85 7.99 -17.08
C ALA A 9 -19.55 8.72 -15.92
N LYS A 10 -20.90 8.81 -15.97
CA LYS A 10 -21.69 9.43 -14.89
C LYS A 10 -21.20 8.88 -13.55
N PRO A 11 -20.95 9.73 -12.53
CA PRO A 11 -20.47 9.28 -11.24
C PRO A 11 -21.42 8.21 -10.72
N ALA A 12 -20.88 7.03 -10.43
CA ALA A 12 -21.64 5.96 -9.81
C ALA A 12 -22.01 6.44 -8.40
N LYS A 13 -23.29 6.47 -8.07
CA LYS A 13 -23.73 6.74 -6.69
C LYS A 13 -23.08 5.70 -5.79
N PHE A 14 -22.21 6.12 -4.87
CA PHE A 14 -21.57 5.21 -3.94
C PHE A 14 -22.62 4.55 -3.03
N VAL A 15 -22.57 3.24 -2.97
CA VAL A 15 -23.41 2.46 -2.05
C VAL A 15 -22.62 2.23 -0.76
N PHE A 16 -23.24 2.54 0.36
CA PHE A 16 -22.72 2.28 1.70
C PHE A 16 -23.26 0.96 2.23
N LYS A 17 -22.48 0.30 3.10
CA LYS A 17 -22.86 -0.99 3.67
C LYS A 17 -24.08 -0.85 4.58
N PRO A 18 -25.01 -1.84 4.60
CA PRO A 18 -26.05 -1.92 5.62
C PRO A 18 -25.45 -1.88 7.03
N GLY A 19 -26.10 -1.19 7.94
CA GLY A 19 -25.59 -1.01 9.31
C GLY A 19 -24.54 0.11 9.44
N ALA A 20 -24.39 0.96 8.43
CA ALA A 20 -23.55 2.16 8.55
C ALA A 20 -24.05 3.05 9.71
N ALA A 21 -23.10 3.59 10.46
CA ALA A 21 -23.34 4.41 11.63
C ALA A 21 -22.39 5.61 11.64
N THR A 22 -22.64 6.58 12.51
CA THR A 22 -21.74 7.70 12.75
C THR A 22 -21.11 7.64 14.14
N LEU A 23 -19.81 7.97 14.19
CA LEU A 23 -19.01 8.16 15.38
C LEU A 23 -18.54 9.61 15.40
N ARG A 24 -18.76 10.32 16.53
CA ARG A 24 -18.24 11.69 16.66
C ARG A 24 -16.70 11.68 16.64
N LYS A 25 -16.07 12.75 16.14
CA LYS A 25 -14.59 12.88 16.17
C LYS A 25 -14.02 12.82 17.59
N ASP A 26 -14.73 13.36 18.57
CA ASP A 26 -14.35 13.33 19.98
C ASP A 26 -14.33 11.91 20.58
N ASP A 27 -15.07 10.98 19.98
CA ASP A 27 -15.15 9.58 20.42
C ASP A 27 -14.11 8.68 19.71
N LEU A 28 -13.29 9.23 18.80
CA LEU A 28 -12.20 8.49 18.15
C LEU A 28 -11.19 7.89 19.14
N PRO A 29 -10.80 8.59 20.23
CA PRO A 29 -9.95 8.01 21.27
C PRO A 29 -10.50 6.70 21.84
N VAL A 30 -11.82 6.59 22.04
CA VAL A 30 -12.46 5.36 22.53
C VAL A 30 -12.23 4.20 21.56
N MET A 31 -12.33 4.43 20.25
CA MET A 31 -12.07 3.40 19.26
C MET A 31 -10.60 2.94 19.29
N ILE A 32 -9.65 3.87 19.40
CA ILE A 32 -8.22 3.55 19.48
C ILE A 32 -7.92 2.78 20.77
N GLU A 33 -8.48 3.18 21.91
CA GLU A 33 -8.32 2.50 23.18
C GLU A 33 -8.83 1.04 23.12
N ARG A 34 -10.00 0.82 22.50
CA ARG A 34 -10.54 -0.53 22.30
C ARG A 34 -9.63 -1.39 21.42
N LEU A 35 -9.08 -0.81 20.35
CA LEU A 35 -8.15 -1.52 19.48
C LEU A 35 -6.83 -1.82 20.22
N THR A 36 -6.25 -0.86 20.94
CA THR A 36 -4.98 -1.06 21.67
C THR A 36 -5.08 -2.06 22.83
N ALA A 37 -6.28 -2.27 23.38
CA ALA A 37 -6.51 -3.32 24.37
C ALA A 37 -6.28 -4.73 23.81
N GLU A 38 -6.57 -4.97 22.52
CA GLU A 38 -6.52 -6.30 21.89
C GLU A 38 -5.36 -6.46 20.89
N TYR A 39 -4.86 -5.35 20.29
CA TYR A 39 -3.94 -5.35 19.16
C TYR A 39 -2.76 -4.41 19.37
N ASP A 40 -1.68 -4.65 18.62
CA ASP A 40 -0.68 -3.64 18.30
C ASP A 40 -1.24 -2.76 17.17
N VAL A 41 -1.67 -1.56 17.50
CA VAL A 41 -2.32 -0.65 16.54
C VAL A 41 -1.27 0.10 15.75
N VAL A 42 -1.26 -0.11 14.44
CA VAL A 42 -0.42 0.59 13.46
C VAL A 42 -1.25 1.66 12.78
N ALA A 43 -0.83 2.92 12.86
CA ALA A 43 -1.57 4.05 12.34
C ALA A 43 -0.65 5.11 11.73
N PRO A 44 -1.19 6.05 10.91
CA PRO A 44 -0.44 7.16 10.37
C PRO A 44 0.00 8.14 11.46
N VAL A 45 1.30 8.40 11.53
CA VAL A 45 1.94 9.38 12.42
C VAL A 45 2.82 10.31 11.59
N VAL A 46 3.21 11.44 12.18
CA VAL A 46 4.24 12.32 11.58
C VAL A 46 5.61 11.88 12.06
N ARG A 47 6.48 11.53 11.14
CA ARG A 47 7.88 11.20 11.42
C ARG A 47 8.78 11.63 10.28
N ASP A 48 9.93 12.20 10.63
CA ASP A 48 10.97 12.62 9.67
C ASP A 48 10.40 13.40 8.46
N PHE A 49 9.54 14.40 8.73
CA PHE A 49 8.87 15.26 7.75
C PHE A 49 7.96 14.51 6.76
N SER A 50 7.49 13.32 7.12
CA SER A 50 6.55 12.55 6.30
C SER A 50 5.47 11.87 7.15
N ILE A 51 4.40 11.41 6.48
CA ILE A 51 3.44 10.48 7.09
C ILE A 51 4.05 9.09 7.07
N ALA A 52 4.29 8.52 8.24
CA ALA A 52 4.78 7.16 8.45
C ALA A 52 3.69 6.28 9.06
N LEU A 53 3.86 4.97 8.99
CA LEU A 53 3.04 4.00 9.73
C LEU A 53 3.84 3.46 10.91
N GLU A 54 3.32 3.71 12.13
CA GLU A 54 3.96 3.23 13.36
C GLU A 54 2.95 2.66 14.35
N LYS A 55 3.44 1.88 15.31
CA LYS A 55 2.63 1.42 16.43
C LYS A 55 2.31 2.59 17.34
N ILE A 56 1.03 2.77 17.64
CA ILE A 56 0.53 3.83 18.52
C ILE A 56 -0.12 3.24 19.77
N LYS A 57 -0.17 4.03 20.83
CA LYS A 57 -0.84 3.70 22.09
C LYS A 57 -2.08 4.57 22.33
N SER A 58 -2.18 5.69 21.65
CA SER A 58 -3.29 6.64 21.80
C SER A 58 -3.63 7.38 20.52
N ALA A 59 -4.84 7.95 20.45
CA ALA A 59 -5.27 8.76 19.31
C ALA A 59 -4.50 10.09 19.18
N ASN A 60 -3.79 10.53 20.21
CA ASN A 60 -2.98 11.76 20.16
C ASN A 60 -1.73 11.62 19.28
N GLU A 61 -1.32 10.39 18.99
CA GLU A 61 -0.17 10.11 18.13
C GLU A 61 -0.51 10.16 16.63
N LEU A 62 -1.79 10.21 16.27
CA LEU A 62 -2.22 10.31 14.88
C LEU A 62 -1.70 11.61 14.23
N ALA A 63 -1.37 11.52 12.94
CA ALA A 63 -0.90 12.65 12.13
C ALA A 63 -2.02 13.68 11.88
N ARG A 64 -2.39 14.41 12.93
CA ARG A 64 -3.41 15.46 12.89
C ARG A 64 -2.79 16.84 12.62
N GLY A 65 -3.48 17.68 11.84
CA GLY A 65 -3.02 19.05 11.55
C GLY A 65 -1.88 19.12 10.51
N TYR A 66 -1.85 18.13 9.60
CA TYR A 66 -0.89 18.09 8.51
C TYR A 66 -1.57 17.72 7.20
N ARG A 67 -1.08 18.27 6.10
CA ARG A 67 -1.43 17.85 4.74
C ARG A 67 -0.16 17.60 3.95
N ASP A 68 -0.22 16.70 2.98
CA ASP A 68 0.87 16.43 2.07
C ASP A 68 0.69 17.14 0.73
N VAL A 69 1.81 17.60 0.18
CA VAL A 69 1.91 18.12 -1.18
C VAL A 69 2.87 17.22 -1.94
N GLN A 70 2.38 16.59 -3.01
CA GLN A 70 3.11 15.59 -3.78
C GLN A 70 3.22 16.00 -5.25
N SER A 71 4.37 15.70 -5.84
CA SER A 71 4.60 15.74 -7.29
C SER A 71 5.68 14.70 -7.64
N PRO A 72 5.94 14.41 -8.94
CA PRO A 72 7.04 13.51 -9.30
C PRO A 72 8.37 13.92 -8.67
N GLY A 73 8.98 13.02 -7.89
CA GLY A 73 10.23 13.26 -7.19
C GLY A 73 10.15 14.20 -5.97
N ARG A 74 8.97 14.54 -5.50
CA ARG A 74 8.82 15.49 -4.41
C ARG A 74 7.69 15.11 -3.45
N TYR A 75 7.99 15.14 -2.16
CA TYR A 75 7.05 15.05 -1.05
C TYR A 75 7.31 16.19 -0.06
N VAL A 76 6.27 16.90 0.34
CA VAL A 76 6.35 17.94 1.37
C VAL A 76 5.17 17.74 2.31
N LEU A 77 5.44 17.78 3.61
CA LEU A 77 4.41 17.76 4.65
C LEU A 77 4.28 19.17 5.23
N GLU A 78 3.08 19.74 5.12
CA GLU A 78 2.75 21.09 5.58
C GLU A 78 1.79 21.02 6.77
N LYS A 79 1.93 21.95 7.72
CA LYS A 79 0.92 22.14 8.78
C LYS A 79 -0.34 22.76 8.18
N THR A 80 -1.49 22.38 8.74
CA THR A 80 -2.79 22.93 8.36
C THR A 80 -3.69 23.07 9.58
N ASP A 81 -4.53 24.10 9.56
CA ASP A 81 -5.56 24.35 10.59
C ASP A 81 -6.91 23.71 10.19
N GLU A 82 -6.93 22.87 9.15
CA GLU A 82 -8.13 22.16 8.75
C GLU A 82 -8.62 21.23 9.87
N PRO A 83 -9.95 21.22 10.14
CA PRO A 83 -10.52 20.42 11.24
C PRO A 83 -10.50 18.92 10.98
N MET A 84 -10.14 18.52 9.76
CA MET A 84 -10.05 17.12 9.37
C MET A 84 -8.76 16.47 9.90
N ILE A 85 -8.86 15.21 10.31
CA ILE A 85 -7.71 14.44 10.82
C ILE A 85 -6.90 13.84 9.68
N PHE A 86 -7.58 13.32 8.65
CA PHE A 86 -6.95 12.60 7.54
C PHE A 86 -6.87 13.46 6.26
N THR A 87 -6.23 14.63 6.36
CA THR A 87 -6.04 15.59 5.27
C THR A 87 -4.85 15.29 4.34
N TYR A 88 -4.27 14.11 4.44
CA TYR A 88 -3.12 13.62 3.68
C TYR A 88 -3.47 12.35 2.91
N ALA A 89 -2.71 12.04 1.87
CA ALA A 89 -2.81 10.78 1.14
C ALA A 89 -1.89 9.71 1.77
N ASN A 90 -0.83 9.31 1.10
CA ASN A 90 0.09 8.27 1.55
C ASN A 90 1.51 8.83 1.69
N GLY A 91 2.18 8.51 2.78
CA GLY A 91 3.63 8.66 2.88
C GLY A 91 4.38 7.51 2.17
N GLN A 92 5.66 7.36 2.50
CA GLN A 92 6.50 6.33 1.88
C GLN A 92 6.17 4.90 2.33
N GLU A 93 5.66 4.73 3.54
CA GLU A 93 5.40 3.45 4.15
C GLU A 93 4.00 2.90 3.84
N SER A 94 3.85 1.60 4.01
CA SER A 94 2.59 0.88 3.82
C SER A 94 2.48 -0.28 4.82
N PRO A 95 1.31 -0.92 4.97
CA PRO A 95 1.15 -2.10 5.81
C PRO A 95 2.15 -3.22 5.51
N LYS A 96 2.73 -3.25 4.30
CA LYS A 96 3.78 -4.21 3.92
C LYS A 96 4.91 -4.26 4.95
N LYS A 97 5.34 -3.12 5.50
CA LYS A 97 6.41 -3.02 6.51
C LYS A 97 6.20 -3.97 7.70
N PHE A 98 4.93 -4.23 8.07
CA PHE A 98 4.56 -5.02 9.25
C PHE A 98 4.22 -6.48 8.93
N ILE A 99 3.56 -6.74 7.79
CA ILE A 99 3.15 -8.10 7.39
C ILE A 99 4.23 -8.83 6.58
N HIS A 100 5.12 -8.07 5.95
CA HIS A 100 6.29 -8.56 5.22
C HIS A 100 7.48 -7.62 5.52
N PRO A 101 8.11 -7.74 6.70
CA PRO A 101 9.15 -6.82 7.14
C PRO A 101 10.38 -6.84 6.23
N SER A 102 11.08 -5.70 6.13
CA SER A 102 12.26 -5.53 5.27
C SER A 102 13.42 -6.44 5.65
N ARG A 103 13.48 -6.86 6.91
CA ARG A 103 14.40 -7.87 7.42
C ARG A 103 13.65 -8.80 8.36
N LEU A 104 13.81 -10.10 8.15
CA LEU A 104 13.16 -11.13 8.92
C LEU A 104 14.19 -12.19 9.30
N LEU A 105 14.39 -12.43 10.58
CA LEU A 105 15.11 -13.62 11.06
C LEU A 105 14.15 -14.81 10.89
N MET A 106 14.51 -15.74 10.01
CA MET A 106 13.71 -16.95 9.78
C MET A 106 13.99 -18.00 10.86
N PHE A 107 15.27 -18.27 11.10
CA PHE A 107 15.73 -19.11 12.19
C PHE A 107 17.21 -18.85 12.48
N LYS A 108 17.64 -19.23 13.67
CA LYS A 108 19.04 -19.22 14.12
C LYS A 108 19.36 -20.54 14.81
N GLY A 109 20.61 -20.90 14.85
CA GLY A 109 21.07 -22.07 15.57
C GLY A 109 22.44 -21.87 16.17
N ALA A 110 22.69 -22.59 17.24
CA ALA A 110 24.01 -22.66 17.89
C ALA A 110 24.43 -24.11 18.10
N ARG A 111 25.73 -24.36 18.03
CA ARG A 111 26.28 -25.67 18.29
C ARG A 111 26.32 -25.94 19.81
N LYS A 112 25.71 -27.04 20.23
CA LYS A 112 25.69 -27.50 21.60
C LYS A 112 25.95 -29.00 21.62
N ASP A 113 26.93 -29.43 22.35
CA ASP A 113 27.31 -30.87 22.52
C ASP A 113 27.46 -31.60 21.16
N GLY A 114 28.04 -30.94 20.17
CA GLY A 114 28.26 -31.50 18.83
C GLY A 114 27.10 -31.47 17.86
N LEU A 115 25.92 -31.10 18.33
CA LEU A 115 24.69 -30.91 17.51
C LEU A 115 24.34 -29.43 17.36
N PHE A 116 23.51 -29.10 16.38
CA PHE A 116 22.93 -27.76 16.26
C PHE A 116 21.55 -27.73 16.91
N ASP A 117 21.38 -26.83 17.87
CA ASP A 117 20.09 -26.45 18.42
C ASP A 117 19.51 -25.32 17.54
N VAL A 118 18.35 -25.54 16.92
CA VAL A 118 17.73 -24.61 15.98
C VAL A 118 16.53 -23.99 16.63
N ILE A 119 16.51 -22.67 16.66
CA ILE A 119 15.41 -21.84 17.15
C ILE A 119 14.83 -21.07 15.99
N GLU A 120 13.54 -21.28 15.72
CA GLU A 120 12.77 -20.45 14.75
C GLU A 120 12.56 -19.03 15.30
N GLU A 121 12.12 -18.12 14.42
CA GLU A 121 11.74 -16.78 14.84
C GLU A 121 10.56 -16.84 15.84
N ASP A 122 10.63 -16.01 16.89
CA ASP A 122 9.53 -15.84 17.82
C ASP A 122 8.30 -15.25 17.11
N GLU A 123 7.12 -15.75 17.44
CA GLU A 123 5.86 -15.20 16.95
C GLU A 123 5.65 -13.77 17.47
N PRO A 124 4.97 -12.90 16.70
CA PRO A 124 4.55 -11.61 17.23
C PRO A 124 3.71 -11.84 18.51
N GLU A 125 4.07 -11.19 19.59
CA GLU A 125 3.36 -11.33 20.88
C GLU A 125 1.88 -10.89 20.78
N ARG A 126 1.56 -9.97 19.90
CA ARG A 126 0.22 -9.43 19.70
C ARG A 126 -0.16 -9.35 18.23
N LYS A 127 -1.46 -9.52 17.97
CA LYS A 127 -2.05 -9.34 16.64
C LYS A 127 -1.96 -7.88 16.22
N LEU A 128 -1.87 -7.63 14.92
CA LEU A 128 -1.82 -6.30 14.35
C LEU A 128 -3.23 -5.72 14.14
N ALA A 129 -3.39 -4.41 14.35
CA ALA A 129 -4.51 -3.66 13.82
C ALA A 129 -3.98 -2.51 12.97
N PHE A 130 -4.38 -2.46 11.70
CA PHE A 130 -4.10 -1.32 10.82
C PHE A 130 -5.25 -0.33 10.94
N PHE A 131 -4.98 0.85 11.47
CA PHE A 131 -5.94 1.92 11.60
C PHE A 131 -5.56 3.12 10.72
N GLY A 132 -6.54 3.69 10.03
CA GLY A 132 -6.32 4.90 9.22
C GLY A 132 -5.57 4.68 7.90
N ILE A 133 -5.35 3.43 7.48
CA ILE A 133 -4.77 3.12 6.18
C ILE A 133 -5.74 3.46 5.05
N ARG A 134 -5.20 3.75 3.86
CA ARG A 134 -6.02 4.13 2.70
C ARG A 134 -6.57 2.91 1.94
N PRO A 135 -7.62 3.07 1.12
CA PRO A 135 -8.17 1.98 0.29
C PRO A 135 -7.12 1.29 -0.60
N CYS A 136 -6.19 2.05 -1.17
CA CYS A 136 -5.08 1.47 -1.94
C CYS A 136 -4.11 0.64 -1.08
N ASP A 137 -3.88 1.01 0.19
CA ASP A 137 -3.09 0.20 1.13
C ASP A 137 -3.82 -1.09 1.50
N ARG A 138 -5.12 -1.00 1.77
CA ARG A 138 -5.96 -2.19 1.98
C ARG A 138 -5.91 -3.12 0.76
N GLN A 139 -6.04 -2.55 -0.45
CA GLN A 139 -5.96 -3.34 -1.67
C GLN A 139 -4.58 -3.97 -1.85
N SER A 140 -3.51 -3.29 -1.44
CA SER A 140 -2.16 -3.86 -1.52
C SER A 140 -1.99 -5.09 -0.62
N ILE A 141 -2.64 -5.14 0.54
CA ILE A 141 -2.69 -6.34 1.38
C ILE A 141 -3.33 -7.50 0.61
N LEU A 142 -4.48 -7.26 -0.04
CA LEU A 142 -5.16 -8.29 -0.84
C LEU A 142 -4.35 -8.76 -2.07
N VAL A 143 -3.51 -7.88 -2.62
CA VAL A 143 -2.56 -8.25 -3.68
C VAL A 143 -1.45 -9.13 -3.13
N LEU A 144 -0.86 -8.79 -1.98
CA LEU A 144 0.16 -9.62 -1.33
C LEU A 144 -0.40 -10.97 -0.87
N ASP A 145 -1.65 -11.01 -0.39
CA ASP A 145 -2.33 -12.25 -0.01
C ASP A 145 -2.33 -13.27 -1.17
N ARG A 146 -2.46 -12.82 -2.43
CA ARG A 146 -2.39 -13.69 -3.62
C ARG A 146 -1.03 -14.33 -3.87
N THR A 147 0.03 -13.70 -3.37
CA THR A 147 1.40 -14.22 -3.49
C THR A 147 1.77 -15.13 -2.33
N TYR A 148 1.35 -14.75 -1.12
CA TYR A 148 1.79 -15.40 0.12
C TYR A 148 0.79 -16.41 0.70
N ILE A 149 -0.49 -16.34 0.32
CA ILE A 149 -1.55 -17.27 0.75
C ILE A 149 -1.96 -18.14 -0.45
N THR A 150 -1.09 -19.07 -0.81
CA THR A 150 -1.26 -20.04 -1.89
C THR A 150 -1.43 -21.45 -1.30
N ASP A 151 -1.35 -22.48 -2.13
CA ASP A 151 -1.33 -23.89 -1.69
C ASP A 151 -0.13 -24.18 -0.75
N HIS A 152 0.94 -23.41 -0.89
CA HIS A 152 2.13 -23.42 -0.01
C HIS A 152 2.32 -22.04 0.61
N PRO A 153 1.56 -21.70 1.65
CA PRO A 153 1.57 -20.37 2.22
C PRO A 153 2.86 -20.08 2.96
N ASP A 154 3.32 -18.81 2.87
CA ASP A 154 4.44 -18.31 3.66
C ASP A 154 4.03 -18.24 5.14
N PRO A 155 4.63 -19.03 6.06
CA PRO A 155 4.21 -19.08 7.45
C PRO A 155 4.46 -17.75 8.19
N TYR A 156 5.53 -17.03 7.83
CA TYR A 156 5.88 -15.76 8.47
C TYR A 156 4.91 -14.64 8.08
N TYR A 157 4.43 -14.67 6.83
CA TYR A 157 3.39 -13.75 6.38
C TYR A 157 2.06 -14.05 7.06
N LEU A 158 1.64 -15.33 7.10
CA LEU A 158 0.38 -15.75 7.71
C LEU A 158 0.28 -15.38 9.19
N ARG A 159 1.35 -15.59 9.97
CA ARG A 159 1.39 -15.24 11.40
C ARG A 159 1.10 -13.77 11.65
N ARG A 160 1.60 -12.87 10.76
CA ARG A 160 1.43 -11.41 10.88
C ARG A 160 0.12 -10.91 10.27
N ARG A 161 -0.36 -11.58 9.22
CA ARG A 161 -1.52 -11.17 8.43
C ARG A 161 -2.84 -11.80 8.89
N GLY A 162 -2.81 -13.05 9.33
CA GLY A 162 -4.00 -13.91 9.47
C GLY A 162 -5.12 -13.30 10.30
N ASP A 163 -4.81 -12.77 11.47
CA ASP A 163 -5.79 -12.20 12.41
C ASP A 163 -5.76 -10.67 12.49
N ALA A 164 -5.07 -10.00 11.57
CA ALA A 164 -4.99 -8.55 11.57
C ALA A 164 -6.38 -7.91 11.47
N PHE A 165 -6.60 -6.86 12.27
CA PHE A 165 -7.77 -6.00 12.15
C PHE A 165 -7.49 -4.87 11.16
N VAL A 166 -8.41 -4.59 10.24
CA VAL A 166 -8.21 -3.59 9.18
C VAL A 166 -9.28 -2.52 9.26
N ALA A 167 -8.90 -1.34 9.78
CA ALA A 167 -9.72 -0.13 9.79
C ALA A 167 -9.22 0.85 8.71
N VAL A 168 -9.95 0.93 7.61
CA VAL A 168 -9.62 1.78 6.45
C VAL A 168 -10.24 3.15 6.59
N VAL A 169 -9.52 4.21 6.27
CA VAL A 169 -10.11 5.54 6.07
C VAL A 169 -10.22 5.82 4.57
N ASN A 170 -11.45 5.95 4.07
CA ASN A 170 -11.74 6.35 2.70
C ASN A 170 -11.05 7.68 2.37
N CYS A 171 -10.51 7.75 1.17
CA CYS A 171 -9.72 8.92 0.76
C CYS A 171 -10.65 10.01 0.24
N THR A 172 -10.74 11.10 0.97
CA THR A 172 -11.47 12.32 0.58
C THR A 172 -10.55 13.35 -0.07
N ARG A 173 -9.23 13.15 0.01
CA ARG A 173 -8.21 14.04 -0.55
C ARG A 173 -7.06 13.21 -1.14
N PRO A 174 -7.07 12.90 -2.44
CA PRO A 174 -6.00 12.18 -3.10
C PRO A 174 -4.77 13.05 -3.30
N GLY A 175 -3.58 12.44 -3.30
CA GLY A 175 -2.33 13.11 -3.67
C GLY A 175 -2.24 13.33 -5.19
N ALA A 176 -1.43 14.31 -5.61
CA ALA A 176 -1.28 14.67 -7.02
C ALA A 176 -0.62 13.57 -7.89
N THR A 177 -0.05 12.54 -7.29
CA THR A 177 0.52 11.37 -7.97
C THR A 177 -0.38 10.13 -7.94
N CYS A 178 -1.52 10.20 -7.22
CA CYS A 178 -2.46 9.08 -7.08
C CYS A 178 -3.24 8.82 -8.37
N PHE A 179 -3.47 7.54 -8.69
CA PHE A 179 -4.31 7.05 -9.79
C PHE A 179 -5.08 5.78 -9.43
N CYS A 180 -5.36 5.59 -8.14
CA CYS A 180 -6.05 4.40 -7.64
C CYS A 180 -7.46 4.22 -8.22
N ALA A 181 -8.13 5.30 -8.62
CA ALA A 181 -9.40 5.25 -9.35
C ALA A 181 -9.28 4.50 -10.68
N SER A 182 -8.21 4.77 -11.45
CA SER A 182 -7.94 4.06 -12.71
C SER A 182 -7.69 2.56 -12.52
N MET A 183 -7.17 2.18 -11.34
CA MET A 183 -6.88 0.80 -10.98
C MET A 183 -8.05 0.08 -10.28
N GLY A 184 -9.17 0.79 -10.00
CA GLY A 184 -10.31 0.23 -9.27
C GLY A 184 -10.01 -0.10 -7.79
N THR A 185 -9.08 0.61 -7.16
CA THR A 185 -8.55 0.29 -5.82
C THR A 185 -8.81 1.36 -4.76
N GLY A 186 -9.51 2.42 -5.11
CA GLY A 186 -9.91 3.54 -4.29
C GLY A 186 -10.66 4.58 -5.12
N PRO A 187 -11.04 5.72 -4.53
CA PRO A 187 -10.78 6.23 -3.18
C PRO A 187 -11.66 5.61 -2.06
N LYS A 188 -12.72 4.84 -2.38
CA LYS A 188 -13.55 4.11 -1.41
C LYS A 188 -13.12 2.66 -1.33
N ALA A 189 -13.07 2.11 -0.11
CA ALA A 189 -12.88 0.68 0.11
C ALA A 189 -14.21 -0.07 -0.11
N ASP A 190 -14.15 -1.19 -0.81
CA ASP A 190 -15.30 -2.05 -1.14
C ASP A 190 -15.35 -3.34 -0.32
N ARG A 191 -14.20 -3.92 0.02
CA ARG A 191 -14.03 -5.22 0.68
C ARG A 191 -12.68 -5.32 1.38
N GLY A 192 -12.45 -6.42 2.15
CA GLY A 192 -11.14 -6.71 2.75
C GLY A 192 -10.76 -5.79 3.90
N PHE A 193 -11.75 -5.28 4.62
CA PHE A 193 -11.59 -4.49 5.82
C PHE A 193 -12.58 -4.98 6.90
N ASP A 194 -12.31 -4.66 8.14
CA ASP A 194 -13.23 -4.89 9.26
C ASP A 194 -14.13 -3.68 9.47
N ILE A 195 -13.55 -2.48 9.40
CA ILE A 195 -14.28 -1.20 9.44
C ILE A 195 -13.75 -0.28 8.35
N ALA A 196 -14.65 0.40 7.63
CA ALA A 196 -14.29 1.53 6.78
C ALA A 196 -14.86 2.83 7.38
N LEU A 197 -14.04 3.87 7.44
CA LEU A 197 -14.40 5.19 7.92
C LEU A 197 -14.38 6.18 6.75
N THR A 198 -15.38 7.07 6.68
CA THR A 198 -15.33 8.26 5.83
C THR A 198 -15.39 9.48 6.73
N GLU A 199 -14.39 10.32 6.70
CA GLU A 199 -14.33 11.51 7.55
C GLU A 199 -15.30 12.57 7.04
N LEU A 200 -16.19 13.03 7.91
CA LEU A 200 -17.12 14.13 7.73
C LEU A 200 -16.64 15.37 8.51
N ALA A 201 -17.38 16.45 8.50
CA ALA A 201 -17.03 17.67 9.24
C ALA A 201 -16.82 17.39 10.75
N ASP A 202 -17.82 16.81 11.42
CA ASP A 202 -17.84 16.61 12.88
C ASP A 202 -17.84 15.15 13.33
N ALA A 203 -17.88 14.21 12.37
CA ALA A 203 -18.02 12.78 12.65
C ALA A 203 -17.25 11.94 11.62
N PHE A 204 -17.22 10.63 11.87
CA PHE A 204 -16.88 9.60 10.90
C PHE A 204 -18.12 8.80 10.54
N LEU A 205 -18.45 8.67 9.26
CA LEU A 205 -19.32 7.61 8.81
C LEU A 205 -18.54 6.29 8.88
N ILE A 206 -19.08 5.30 9.60
CA ILE A 206 -18.45 3.99 9.80
C ILE A 206 -19.29 2.92 9.12
N GLU A 207 -18.63 2.07 8.34
CA GLU A 207 -19.23 0.93 7.65
C GLU A 207 -18.61 -0.38 8.17
N PRO A 208 -19.40 -1.37 8.61
CA PRO A 208 -18.88 -2.69 8.96
C PRO A 208 -18.54 -3.47 7.69
N GLY A 209 -17.39 -4.15 7.68
CA GLY A 209 -16.93 -4.99 6.56
C GLY A 209 -16.82 -6.46 6.91
N SER A 210 -16.85 -6.80 8.21
CA SER A 210 -16.73 -8.16 8.73
C SER A 210 -17.47 -8.34 10.05
N PRO A 211 -17.67 -9.60 10.54
CA PRO A 211 -18.15 -9.85 11.89
C PRO A 211 -17.30 -9.20 13.00
N LYS A 212 -15.95 -9.18 12.84
CA LYS A 212 -15.06 -8.47 13.77
C LYS A 212 -15.33 -6.97 13.78
N GLY A 213 -15.56 -6.37 12.62
CA GLY A 213 -15.92 -4.96 12.50
C GLY A 213 -17.27 -4.64 13.17
N MET A 214 -18.29 -5.48 12.97
CA MET A 214 -19.57 -5.34 13.64
C MET A 214 -19.44 -5.44 15.17
N ALA A 215 -18.67 -6.41 15.67
CA ALA A 215 -18.41 -6.58 17.09
C ALA A 215 -17.64 -5.38 17.69
N MET A 216 -16.73 -4.76 16.93
CA MET A 216 -16.07 -3.53 17.35
C MET A 216 -17.06 -2.36 17.40
N MET A 217 -17.86 -2.16 16.36
CA MET A 217 -18.83 -1.07 16.28
C MET A 217 -19.87 -1.13 17.43
N SER A 218 -20.28 -2.31 17.86
CA SER A 218 -21.23 -2.46 18.98
C SER A 218 -20.66 -2.00 20.33
N LYS A 219 -19.34 -1.86 20.45
CA LYS A 219 -18.64 -1.36 21.65
C LYS A 219 -18.39 0.15 21.61
N LEU A 220 -18.79 0.83 20.53
CA LEU A 220 -18.54 2.26 20.31
C LEU A 220 -19.83 3.09 20.48
N PRO A 221 -19.73 4.35 20.90
CA PRO A 221 -20.89 5.26 21.04
C PRO A 221 -21.35 5.77 19.66
N THR A 222 -21.80 4.87 18.80
CA THR A 222 -22.28 5.16 17.46
C THR A 222 -23.78 5.40 17.40
N LYS A 223 -24.23 6.13 16.38
CA LYS A 223 -25.64 6.32 16.04
C LYS A 223 -25.88 5.84 14.61
N PRO A 224 -27.07 5.32 14.27
CA PRO A 224 -27.41 5.01 12.88
C PRO A 224 -27.15 6.22 11.97
N ALA A 225 -26.50 6.00 10.84
CA ALA A 225 -26.21 7.08 9.89
C ALA A 225 -27.49 7.62 9.26
N THR A 226 -27.60 8.94 9.20
CA THR A 226 -28.70 9.62 8.52
C THR A 226 -28.46 9.68 7.00
N GLN A 227 -29.52 9.88 6.22
CA GLN A 227 -29.39 10.04 4.76
C GLN A 227 -28.52 11.26 4.37
N ALA A 228 -28.52 12.32 5.18
CA ALA A 228 -27.68 13.49 4.97
C ALA A 228 -26.19 13.15 5.13
N GLU A 229 -25.80 12.40 6.15
CA GLU A 229 -24.43 11.96 6.39
C GLU A 229 -23.94 10.99 5.31
N LEU A 230 -24.79 10.06 4.88
CA LEU A 230 -24.50 9.18 3.73
C LEU A 230 -24.26 10.00 2.44
N SER A 231 -25.10 10.99 2.19
CA SER A 231 -24.96 11.88 1.03
C SER A 231 -23.69 12.72 1.09
N GLN A 232 -23.34 13.23 2.27
CA GLN A 232 -22.12 14.00 2.50
C GLN A 232 -20.87 13.12 2.27
N ALA A 233 -20.86 11.89 2.79
CA ALA A 233 -19.77 10.94 2.56
C ALA A 233 -19.62 10.61 1.07
N GLY A 234 -20.73 10.37 0.37
CA GLY A 234 -20.75 10.15 -1.07
C GLY A 234 -20.15 11.32 -1.84
N PHE A 235 -20.55 12.54 -1.49
CA PHE A 235 -20.03 13.78 -2.11
C PHE A 235 -18.48 13.87 -1.96
N TRP A 236 -17.92 13.67 -0.77
CA TRP A 236 -16.49 13.75 -0.55
C TRP A 236 -15.69 12.68 -1.33
N ILE A 237 -16.26 11.49 -1.49
CA ILE A 237 -15.63 10.43 -2.29
C ILE A 237 -15.70 10.74 -3.78
N GLU A 238 -16.81 11.29 -4.27
CA GLU A 238 -16.97 11.75 -5.65
C GLU A 238 -16.01 12.92 -5.95
N ASP A 239 -15.90 13.88 -5.04
CA ASP A 239 -14.95 14.99 -5.15
C ASP A 239 -13.51 14.48 -5.26
N ALA A 240 -13.13 13.49 -4.43
CA ALA A 240 -11.82 12.84 -4.51
C ALA A 240 -11.57 12.15 -5.87
N LEU A 241 -12.59 11.56 -6.50
CA LEU A 241 -12.48 11.01 -7.86
C LEU A 241 -12.21 12.09 -8.90
N LEU A 242 -12.90 13.23 -8.80
CA LEU A 242 -12.74 14.35 -9.73
C LEU A 242 -11.36 15.02 -9.60
N HIS A 243 -10.77 14.99 -8.42
CA HIS A 243 -9.46 15.58 -8.11
C HIS A 243 -8.32 14.55 -8.05
N MET A 244 -8.51 13.37 -8.63
CA MET A 244 -7.44 12.35 -8.71
C MET A 244 -6.26 12.88 -9.52
N GLY A 245 -5.05 12.78 -8.96
CA GLY A 245 -3.87 13.43 -9.52
C GLY A 245 -3.42 12.90 -10.88
N ARG A 246 -3.68 11.62 -11.17
CA ARG A 246 -3.32 10.95 -12.43
C ARG A 246 -4.47 10.09 -12.93
N THR A 247 -4.50 9.88 -14.26
CA THR A 247 -5.44 8.96 -14.92
C THR A 247 -4.70 8.06 -15.87
N LEU A 248 -4.88 6.74 -15.71
CA LEU A 248 -4.31 5.71 -16.58
C LEU A 248 -5.44 4.98 -17.30
N ASN A 249 -5.37 4.92 -18.63
CA ASN A 249 -6.27 4.06 -19.39
C ASN A 249 -5.78 2.61 -19.30
N THR A 250 -6.52 1.76 -18.57
CA THR A 250 -6.17 0.36 -18.33
C THR A 250 -6.79 -0.62 -19.34
N THR A 251 -7.65 -0.13 -20.28
CA THR A 251 -8.27 -0.97 -21.32
C THR A 251 -7.19 -1.59 -22.21
N ASP A 252 -7.16 -2.91 -22.33
CA ASP A 252 -6.18 -3.67 -23.11
C ASP A 252 -4.70 -3.37 -22.80
N LEU A 253 -4.44 -2.62 -21.72
CA LEU A 253 -3.08 -2.24 -21.33
C LEU A 253 -2.14 -3.44 -21.13
N PRO A 254 -2.56 -4.56 -20.50
CA PRO A 254 -1.72 -5.73 -20.37
C PRO A 254 -1.22 -6.28 -21.70
N GLN A 255 -2.11 -6.40 -22.68
CA GLN A 255 -1.81 -6.94 -24.02
C GLN A 255 -0.94 -5.97 -24.82
N ILE A 256 -1.20 -4.66 -24.67
CA ILE A 256 -0.39 -3.62 -25.34
C ILE A 256 1.05 -3.69 -24.83
N LEU A 257 1.26 -3.70 -23.52
CA LEU A 257 2.61 -3.77 -22.94
C LEU A 257 3.38 -5.03 -23.34
N LEU A 258 2.69 -6.16 -23.57
CA LEU A 258 3.30 -7.39 -24.06
C LEU A 258 3.73 -7.31 -25.54
N ARG A 259 3.01 -6.56 -26.35
CA ARG A 259 3.37 -6.35 -27.77
C ARG A 259 4.47 -5.33 -27.93
N GLU A 260 4.54 -4.35 -27.05
CA GLU A 260 5.43 -3.19 -27.13
C GLU A 260 6.71 -3.37 -26.30
N LEU A 261 7.24 -4.61 -26.21
CA LEU A 261 8.46 -4.89 -25.43
C LEU A 261 9.71 -4.22 -26.00
N ASP A 262 9.71 -3.87 -27.29
CA ASP A 262 10.82 -3.20 -27.97
C ASP A 262 10.54 -1.72 -28.30
N HIS A 263 9.50 -1.15 -27.68
CA HIS A 263 9.15 0.26 -27.85
C HIS A 263 10.35 1.18 -27.52
N PRO A 264 10.66 2.20 -28.35
CA PRO A 264 11.83 3.08 -28.17
C PRO A 264 11.87 3.81 -26.83
N HIS A 265 10.70 4.05 -26.22
CA HIS A 265 10.60 4.71 -24.92
C HIS A 265 11.36 3.97 -23.79
N TRP A 266 11.54 2.66 -23.92
CA TRP A 266 12.34 1.89 -22.95
C TRP A 266 13.82 2.28 -22.98
N ASP A 267 14.34 2.75 -24.13
CA ASP A 267 15.71 3.23 -24.23
C ASP A 267 15.89 4.59 -23.55
N ILE A 268 14.87 5.46 -23.60
CA ILE A 268 14.87 6.73 -22.85
C ILE A 268 14.94 6.46 -21.35
N MET A 269 14.25 5.42 -20.87
CA MET A 269 14.20 5.10 -19.44
C MET A 269 15.56 4.67 -18.88
N LYS A 270 16.47 4.06 -19.68
CA LYS A 270 17.82 3.71 -19.20
C LYS A 270 18.66 4.93 -18.82
N ASP A 271 18.41 6.06 -19.51
CA ASP A 271 19.18 7.30 -19.30
C ASP A 271 18.63 8.15 -18.15
N TRP A 272 17.35 7.98 -17.84
CA TRP A 272 16.69 8.68 -16.72
C TRP A 272 16.77 7.89 -15.42
N CYS A 273 16.58 6.59 -15.45
CA CYS A 273 16.53 5.75 -14.26
C CYS A 273 17.94 5.56 -13.66
N VAL A 274 18.12 5.96 -12.41
CA VAL A 274 19.39 5.78 -11.69
C VAL A 274 19.51 4.41 -10.99
N GLY A 275 18.53 3.51 -11.14
CA GLY A 275 18.56 2.17 -10.55
C GLY A 275 18.48 2.13 -9.02
N CYS A 276 18.04 3.19 -8.35
CA CYS A 276 18.08 3.35 -6.89
C CYS A 276 17.14 2.43 -6.09
N THR A 277 16.29 1.66 -6.75
CA THR A 277 15.31 0.72 -6.15
C THR A 277 14.14 1.33 -5.39
N ASN A 278 14.10 2.64 -5.14
CA ASN A 278 13.03 3.29 -4.36
C ASN A 278 11.63 2.90 -4.82
N CYS A 279 11.38 2.87 -6.13
CA CYS A 279 10.06 2.52 -6.69
C CYS A 279 9.57 1.12 -6.27
N THR A 280 10.45 0.19 -5.94
CA THR A 280 10.11 -1.15 -5.45
C THR A 280 10.01 -1.19 -3.93
N ILE A 281 10.87 -0.46 -3.23
CA ILE A 281 10.91 -0.42 -1.76
C ILE A 281 9.66 0.25 -1.19
N VAL A 282 9.29 1.44 -1.70
CA VAL A 282 8.07 2.16 -1.27
C VAL A 282 6.79 1.54 -1.81
N CYS A 283 6.89 0.63 -2.78
CA CYS A 283 5.70 0.02 -3.36
C CYS A 283 5.04 -0.97 -2.39
N PRO A 284 3.75 -0.81 -2.10
CA PRO A 284 3.05 -1.66 -1.15
C PRO A 284 2.79 -3.08 -1.68
N THR A 285 2.95 -3.31 -2.99
CA THR A 285 2.71 -4.59 -3.65
C THR A 285 3.98 -5.28 -4.15
N CYS A 286 5.17 -4.67 -4.00
CA CYS A 286 6.44 -5.34 -4.30
C CYS A 286 6.80 -6.31 -3.18
N PHE A 287 7.14 -7.54 -3.55
CA PHE A 287 7.38 -8.66 -2.63
C PHE A 287 8.72 -9.38 -2.88
N CYS A 288 9.56 -8.85 -3.76
CA CYS A 288 10.89 -9.41 -4.00
C CYS A 288 11.71 -9.45 -2.71
N TYR A 289 12.35 -10.59 -2.46
CA TYR A 289 13.24 -10.77 -1.32
C TYR A 289 14.41 -11.68 -1.70
N THR A 290 15.49 -11.59 -0.93
CA THR A 290 16.60 -12.53 -0.93
C THR A 290 16.73 -13.19 0.43
N ILE A 291 17.31 -14.39 0.46
CA ILE A 291 17.64 -15.12 1.69
C ILE A 291 19.16 -15.15 1.82
N ALA A 292 19.65 -14.81 3.00
CA ALA A 292 21.05 -14.85 3.34
C ALA A 292 21.31 -15.74 4.55
N ASP A 293 22.22 -16.69 4.38
CA ASP A 293 22.76 -17.49 5.45
C ASP A 293 24.04 -16.82 5.98
N LYS A 294 24.09 -16.62 7.28
CA LYS A 294 25.22 -16.02 7.99
C LYS A 294 25.72 -16.99 9.04
N VAL A 295 27.01 -17.28 8.97
CA VAL A 295 27.71 -18.14 9.94
C VAL A 295 28.75 -17.28 10.64
N ASP A 296 28.90 -17.43 11.93
CA ASP A 296 29.93 -16.73 12.68
C ASP A 296 31.35 -17.31 12.35
N LEU A 297 32.36 -16.53 12.61
CA LEU A 297 33.77 -16.95 12.32
C LEU A 297 34.23 -18.18 13.09
N SER A 298 33.63 -18.44 14.24
CA SER A 298 33.93 -19.64 15.05
C SER A 298 33.20 -20.88 14.56
N LEU A 299 32.30 -20.76 13.59
CA LEU A 299 31.43 -21.83 13.10
C LEU A 299 30.54 -22.46 14.20
N GLN A 300 30.28 -21.72 15.26
CA GLN A 300 29.47 -22.20 16.40
C GLN A 300 28.02 -21.72 16.31
N SER A 301 27.73 -20.71 15.50
CA SER A 301 26.35 -20.21 15.31
C SER A 301 26.07 -19.84 13.87
N PHE A 302 24.82 -19.94 13.50
CA PHE A 302 24.32 -19.53 12.20
C PHE A 302 22.96 -18.89 12.31
N LYS A 303 22.60 -18.10 11.30
CA LYS A 303 21.26 -17.57 11.15
C LYS A 303 20.88 -17.45 9.69
N ARG A 304 19.61 -17.67 9.39
CA ARG A 304 18.99 -17.42 8.10
C ARG A 304 18.07 -16.21 8.20
N GLU A 305 18.32 -15.24 7.35
CA GLU A 305 17.55 -13.98 7.31
C GLU A 305 16.99 -13.77 5.91
N ARG A 306 15.77 -13.25 5.85
CA ARG A 306 15.13 -12.77 4.61
C ARG A 306 15.20 -11.25 4.60
N TYR A 307 15.57 -10.66 3.46
CA TYR A 307 15.65 -9.21 3.24
C TYR A 307 14.83 -8.84 2.03
N TRP A 308 14.19 -7.65 2.07
CA TRP A 308 13.65 -7.11 0.83
C TRP A 308 14.74 -6.96 -0.21
N ASP A 309 14.39 -7.28 -1.45
CA ASP A 309 15.23 -7.10 -2.61
C ASP A 309 14.45 -6.39 -3.71
N SER A 310 15.06 -6.16 -4.84
CA SER A 310 14.48 -5.43 -5.93
C SER A 310 14.80 -6.08 -7.28
N CYS A 311 13.81 -6.11 -8.17
CA CYS A 311 14.06 -6.48 -9.57
C CYS A 311 14.99 -5.48 -10.29
N PHE A 312 15.39 -4.38 -9.66
CA PHE A 312 16.44 -3.47 -10.13
C PHE A 312 17.83 -3.82 -9.60
N SER A 313 17.95 -4.64 -8.53
CA SER A 313 19.24 -5.08 -8.02
C SER A 313 19.93 -6.00 -9.02
N TRP A 314 21.26 -5.83 -9.18
CA TRP A 314 22.03 -6.68 -10.10
C TRP A 314 21.93 -8.14 -9.71
N GLN A 315 22.21 -8.44 -8.44
CA GLN A 315 22.28 -9.80 -7.90
C GLN A 315 20.94 -10.53 -7.95
N PHE A 316 19.80 -9.79 -7.92
CA PHE A 316 18.47 -10.39 -7.94
C PHE A 316 18.15 -11.20 -9.20
N THR A 317 18.82 -10.89 -10.32
CA THR A 317 18.64 -11.57 -11.61
C THR A 317 19.89 -12.28 -12.08
N GLU A 318 20.90 -12.43 -11.22
CA GLU A 318 22.12 -13.17 -11.50
C GLU A 318 21.92 -14.66 -11.18
N VAL A 319 22.16 -15.51 -12.15
CA VAL A 319 22.11 -16.98 -12.02
C VAL A 319 23.32 -17.59 -12.71
N HIS A 320 24.10 -18.36 -12.00
CA HIS A 320 25.31 -19.00 -12.53
C HIS A 320 26.30 -18.04 -13.23
N GLY A 321 26.49 -16.84 -12.67
CA GLY A 321 27.37 -15.81 -13.24
C GLY A 321 26.83 -15.08 -14.46
N CYS A 322 25.61 -15.37 -14.89
CA CYS A 322 24.92 -14.64 -15.95
C CYS A 322 23.78 -13.82 -15.37
N ASN A 323 23.54 -12.63 -15.90
CA ASN A 323 22.44 -11.79 -15.49
C ASN A 323 21.37 -11.72 -16.58
N PHE A 324 20.14 -12.10 -16.28
CA PHE A 324 19.03 -12.07 -17.25
C PHE A 324 18.54 -10.66 -17.56
N ARG A 325 18.92 -9.65 -16.78
CA ARG A 325 18.53 -8.24 -16.96
C ARG A 325 19.73 -7.34 -16.71
N GLU A 326 20.68 -7.38 -17.65
CA GLU A 326 21.98 -6.73 -17.52
C GLU A 326 21.92 -5.21 -17.41
N ASN A 327 20.94 -4.56 -18.04
CA ASN A 327 20.87 -3.11 -18.11
C ASN A 327 19.56 -2.54 -17.52
N LEU A 328 19.55 -1.24 -17.26
CA LEU A 328 18.41 -0.55 -16.68
C LEU A 328 17.18 -0.54 -17.60
N ARG A 329 17.34 -0.54 -18.92
CA ARG A 329 16.22 -0.69 -19.87
C ARG A 329 15.43 -1.96 -19.59
N GLN A 330 16.11 -3.09 -19.47
CA GLN A 330 15.49 -4.39 -19.23
C GLN A 330 14.81 -4.46 -17.84
N ARG A 331 15.45 -3.92 -16.79
CA ARG A 331 14.93 -3.93 -15.42
C ARG A 331 13.71 -3.02 -15.30
N TYR A 332 13.78 -1.81 -15.88
CA TYR A 332 12.68 -0.86 -15.85
C TYR A 332 11.46 -1.39 -16.63
N ARG A 333 11.66 -1.87 -17.86
CA ARG A 333 10.61 -2.51 -18.66
C ARG A 333 9.97 -3.67 -17.91
N HIS A 334 10.78 -4.57 -17.34
CA HIS A 334 10.28 -5.68 -16.55
C HIS A 334 9.42 -5.20 -15.39
N TRP A 335 9.86 -4.19 -14.65
CA TRP A 335 9.11 -3.66 -13.52
C TRP A 335 7.73 -3.12 -13.93
N VAL A 336 7.67 -2.33 -15.03
CA VAL A 336 6.39 -1.80 -15.55
C VAL A 336 5.48 -2.93 -16.02
N CYS A 337 6.01 -3.83 -16.89
CA CYS A 337 5.24 -4.95 -17.42
C CYS A 337 4.79 -5.92 -16.32
N HIS A 338 5.61 -6.19 -15.32
CA HIS A 338 5.24 -7.03 -14.19
C HIS A 338 4.02 -6.46 -13.47
N LYS A 339 3.99 -5.15 -13.19
CA LYS A 339 2.89 -4.51 -12.46
C LYS A 339 1.62 -4.30 -13.26
N LEU A 340 1.74 -3.98 -14.53
CA LEU A 340 0.62 -3.55 -15.36
C LEU A 340 0.20 -4.60 -16.41
N SER A 341 0.91 -5.72 -16.52
CA SER A 341 0.63 -6.78 -17.49
C SER A 341 0.70 -8.17 -16.86
N TYR A 342 1.89 -8.69 -16.51
CA TYR A 342 2.10 -10.08 -16.11
C TYR A 342 1.25 -10.51 -14.92
N TRP A 343 0.99 -9.62 -13.96
CA TRP A 343 0.12 -9.90 -12.82
C TRP A 343 -1.31 -10.22 -13.23
N VAL A 344 -1.81 -9.58 -14.31
CA VAL A 344 -3.18 -9.81 -14.79
C VAL A 344 -3.30 -11.22 -15.33
N GLU A 345 -2.30 -11.69 -16.07
CA GLU A 345 -2.25 -13.06 -16.56
C GLU A 345 -2.09 -14.08 -15.41
N GLN A 346 -1.19 -13.81 -14.48
CA GLN A 346 -0.82 -14.74 -13.42
C GLN A 346 -1.85 -14.80 -12.28
N TYR A 347 -2.44 -13.65 -11.89
CA TYR A 347 -3.28 -13.54 -10.70
C TYR A 347 -4.66 -12.94 -10.95
N GLY A 348 -4.98 -12.56 -12.18
CA GLY A 348 -6.25 -11.95 -12.55
C GLY A 348 -6.47 -10.52 -12.03
N VAL A 349 -5.41 -9.87 -11.57
CA VAL A 349 -5.43 -8.48 -11.07
C VAL A 349 -4.14 -7.75 -11.44
N PHE A 350 -4.17 -6.43 -11.47
CA PHE A 350 -2.94 -5.65 -11.60
C PHE A 350 -2.05 -5.78 -10.36
N GLY A 351 -0.74 -5.86 -10.56
CA GLY A 351 0.25 -5.76 -9.48
C GLY A 351 0.48 -4.32 -8.99
N CYS A 352 -0.33 -3.38 -9.46
CA CYS A 352 -0.31 -1.97 -9.10
C CYS A 352 -1.66 -1.56 -8.51
N VAL A 353 -1.63 -0.80 -7.43
CA VAL A 353 -2.83 -0.24 -6.79
C VAL A 353 -3.00 1.27 -7.01
N GLY A 354 -2.20 1.89 -7.86
CA GLY A 354 -2.33 3.30 -8.21
C GLY A 354 -2.08 4.29 -7.06
N CYS A 355 -1.31 3.90 -6.05
CA CYS A 355 -1.08 4.72 -4.85
C CYS A 355 -0.13 5.91 -5.05
N GLY A 356 0.55 6.01 -6.18
CA GLY A 356 1.45 7.12 -6.53
C GLY A 356 2.83 7.12 -5.86
N ARG A 357 3.12 6.27 -4.87
CA ARG A 357 4.39 6.28 -4.12
C ARG A 357 5.63 6.19 -5.02
N CYS A 358 5.62 5.32 -6.02
CA CYS A 358 6.75 5.15 -6.92
C CYS A 358 7.05 6.40 -7.77
N ILE A 359 6.07 7.27 -7.97
CA ILE A 359 6.20 8.55 -8.67
C ILE A 359 6.76 9.59 -7.70
N THR A 360 6.11 9.75 -6.55
CA THR A 360 6.46 10.74 -5.51
C THR A 360 7.89 10.54 -4.98
N TRP A 361 8.29 9.29 -4.74
CA TRP A 361 9.58 8.96 -4.12
C TRP A 361 10.67 8.57 -5.13
N CYS A 362 10.42 8.79 -6.43
CA CYS A 362 11.45 8.63 -7.45
C CYS A 362 12.40 9.84 -7.43
N PRO A 363 13.70 9.70 -7.17
CA PRO A 363 14.62 10.85 -7.05
C PRO A 363 14.74 11.66 -8.34
N VAL A 364 14.40 11.07 -9.48
CA VAL A 364 14.45 11.72 -10.81
C VAL A 364 13.05 11.98 -11.38
N GLY A 365 12.00 11.77 -10.57
CA GLY A 365 10.62 12.14 -10.92
C GLY A 365 9.99 11.33 -12.05
N ILE A 366 10.42 10.08 -12.30
CA ILE A 366 9.81 9.23 -13.32
C ILE A 366 8.37 8.87 -12.91
N ASP A 367 7.43 9.07 -13.85
CA ASP A 367 6.02 8.76 -13.68
C ASP A 367 5.63 7.50 -14.49
N ILE A 368 5.24 6.42 -13.78
CA ILE A 368 4.82 5.16 -14.41
C ILE A 368 3.58 5.34 -15.29
N VAL A 369 2.71 6.33 -14.98
CA VAL A 369 1.51 6.61 -15.75
C VAL A 369 1.88 7.21 -17.10
N ASP A 370 2.81 8.17 -17.11
CA ASP A 370 3.30 8.79 -18.35
C ASP A 370 4.00 7.75 -19.22
N VAL A 371 4.86 6.92 -18.62
CA VAL A 371 5.54 5.82 -19.32
C VAL A 371 4.56 4.84 -19.95
N ALA A 372 3.59 4.35 -19.18
CA ALA A 372 2.59 3.41 -19.67
C ALA A 372 1.69 4.05 -20.74
N THR A 373 1.37 5.33 -20.63
CA THR A 373 0.57 6.08 -21.60
C THR A 373 1.35 6.27 -22.91
N THR A 374 2.64 6.59 -22.86
CA THR A 374 3.50 6.74 -24.02
C THR A 374 3.63 5.41 -24.78
N VAL A 375 3.95 4.33 -24.06
CA VAL A 375 4.06 2.99 -24.68
C VAL A 375 2.71 2.55 -25.27
N ARG A 376 1.59 2.86 -24.62
CA ARG A 376 0.25 2.57 -25.13
C ARG A 376 -0.10 3.33 -26.40
N GLY A 377 0.33 4.59 -26.52
CA GLY A 377 -0.01 5.47 -27.66
C GLY A 377 0.66 5.06 -28.97
N GLY A 378 1.64 4.19 -28.92
CA GLY A 378 2.54 3.92 -30.04
C GLY A 378 3.45 5.12 -30.33
N VAL A 379 4.34 4.97 -31.28
CA VAL A 379 5.18 6.06 -31.82
C VAL A 379 4.40 6.79 -32.89
#